data_cd9cea0ef74cfed8ed3379002b69f00e
#
_entry.id   cd9cea0ef74cfed8ed3379002b69f00e
#
_cell.length_a   1.000
_cell.length_b   1.000
_cell.length_c   1.000
_cell.angle_alpha   90.00
_cell.angle_beta   90.00
_cell.angle_gamma   90.00
#
_symmetry.space_group_name_H-M   'P 1'
#
loop_
_entity.id
_entity.type
_entity.pdbx_description
1 polymer ?
#
loop_
_entity_poly.entity_id
_entity_poly.type
_entity_poly.pdbx_seq_one_letter_code
_entity_poly.pdbx_strand_id
1 'polypeptide(L)'
;MGQLSVLQLIITGGASEREDRSWDKECERYSKEKTIVVPQDVKELFFRRLLGQLIDLRKRMKADTGTEMELRTMVANMRSKRGQLTLQNYNLYTQLRWSLGDELQLGILTWHIATDIYLSQSVKAIVAAVEDAVLARRLKGIRTLSNYMMYLLAVRPDMLPGLVTRKLFELTCENLATFWSEHQTSTSVGAGGDDLESSSSSTRNICRLRDLWRVSPKTIEQQNKLAEMLIKQWEWDRKHESGAVELNKYLSRGIELAKKLLHLESSNSIDKVLQVILAVWVEMLFYAGYRCSKESHAKQLSQGGELTTIVWLMAEHVGLFLVNKTSKGAEEDYWNTRKRRYSRQPASQNV
;
A
#
# COMPACT_ATOMS: atom_id res chain seq x y z
N MET A 1 5.43 1.53 13.51
CA MET A 1 4.75 0.76 12.46
C MET A 1 5.78 0.17 11.53
N GLY A 2 5.86 -1.17 11.46
CA GLY A 2 6.79 -1.88 10.58
C GLY A 2 6.52 -1.56 9.10
N GLN A 3 7.56 -1.62 8.29
CA GLN A 3 7.50 -1.36 6.84
C GLN A 3 8.27 -2.45 6.10
N LEU A 4 7.70 -2.97 5.03
CA LEU A 4 8.37 -3.91 4.14
C LEU A 4 8.00 -3.63 2.69
N SER A 5 8.99 -3.31 1.85
CA SER A 5 8.87 -3.28 0.39
C SER A 5 9.60 -4.48 -0.18
N VAL A 6 8.90 -5.32 -0.93
CA VAL A 6 9.48 -6.55 -1.49
C VAL A 6 10.57 -6.22 -2.50
N LEU A 7 10.35 -5.24 -3.39
CA LEU A 7 11.38 -4.84 -4.36
C LEU A 7 12.64 -4.32 -3.66
N GLN A 8 12.47 -3.51 -2.61
CA GLN A 8 13.63 -3.00 -1.86
C GLN A 8 14.33 -4.09 -1.04
N LEU A 9 13.59 -5.03 -0.46
CA LEU A 9 14.15 -6.17 0.26
C LEU A 9 15.10 -6.96 -0.65
N ILE A 10 14.68 -7.25 -1.88
CA ILE A 10 15.48 -7.99 -2.86
C ILE A 10 16.72 -7.20 -3.28
N ILE A 11 16.57 -5.92 -3.57
CA ILE A 11 17.68 -5.06 -4.03
C ILE A 11 18.73 -4.88 -2.93
N THR A 12 18.31 -4.72 -1.66
CA THR A 12 19.22 -4.45 -0.55
C THR A 12 19.74 -5.71 0.15
N GLY A 13 19.02 -6.83 0.03
CA GLY A 13 19.39 -8.11 0.62
C GLY A 13 20.60 -8.78 -0.02
N GLY A 14 21.05 -8.28 -1.18
CA GLY A 14 22.15 -8.82 -1.98
C GLY A 14 21.79 -10.16 -2.62
N ALA A 15 22.35 -10.41 -3.80
CA ALA A 15 22.33 -11.71 -4.46
C ALA A 15 23.27 -12.71 -3.75
N SER A 16 23.08 -12.92 -2.44
CA SER A 16 23.81 -13.96 -1.75
C SER A 16 23.20 -15.30 -2.13
N GLU A 17 23.90 -16.07 -2.93
CA GLU A 17 23.68 -17.49 -3.21
C GLU A 17 23.84 -18.31 -1.92
N ARG A 18 22.91 -18.15 -0.99
CA ARG A 18 22.87 -18.97 0.22
C ARG A 18 21.76 -19.99 0.05
N GLU A 19 22.12 -21.23 -0.08
CA GLU A 19 21.22 -22.40 -0.06
C GLU A 19 20.31 -22.42 1.19
N ASP A 20 20.63 -21.66 2.23
CA ASP A 20 19.95 -21.62 3.53
C ASP A 20 19.32 -20.24 3.82
N ARG A 21 18.72 -19.59 2.80
CA ARG A 21 18.09 -18.28 2.95
C ARG A 21 16.78 -18.39 3.75
N SER A 22 16.79 -17.90 4.98
CA SER A 22 15.57 -17.74 5.80
C SER A 22 14.95 -16.37 5.54
N TRP A 23 13.91 -16.31 4.70
CA TRP A 23 13.17 -15.09 4.42
C TRP A 23 12.60 -14.42 5.67
N ASP A 24 12.31 -15.19 6.73
CA ASP A 24 11.84 -14.72 8.00
C ASP A 24 12.82 -13.77 8.67
N LYS A 25 14.06 -14.23 8.82
CA LYS A 25 15.13 -13.45 9.44
C LYS A 25 15.44 -12.20 8.62
N GLU A 26 15.41 -12.32 7.29
CA GLU A 26 15.62 -11.16 6.41
C GLU A 26 14.50 -10.13 6.52
N CYS A 27 13.24 -10.57 6.51
CA CYS A 27 12.10 -9.67 6.66
C CYS A 27 12.06 -9.01 8.03
N GLU A 28 12.35 -9.74 9.11
CA GLU A 28 12.43 -9.17 10.45
C GLU A 28 13.54 -8.13 10.57
N ARG A 29 14.73 -8.43 10.07
CA ARG A 29 15.87 -7.50 10.05
C ARG A 29 15.51 -6.24 9.27
N TYR A 30 15.05 -6.40 8.02
CA TYR A 30 14.66 -5.28 7.17
C TYR A 30 13.59 -4.41 7.82
N SER A 31 12.56 -5.02 8.40
CA SER A 31 11.44 -4.29 9.00
C SER A 31 11.85 -3.54 10.28
N LYS A 32 12.78 -4.08 11.07
CA LYS A 32 13.35 -3.38 12.24
C LYS A 32 14.09 -2.12 11.82
N GLU A 33 14.89 -2.19 10.77
CA GLU A 33 15.62 -1.05 10.20
C GLU A 33 14.70 0.01 9.58
N LYS A 34 13.55 -0.42 9.02
CA LYS A 34 12.59 0.44 8.29
C LYS A 34 11.35 0.80 9.10
N THR A 35 11.34 0.54 10.41
CA THR A 35 10.22 0.96 11.26
C THR A 35 10.09 2.49 11.25
N ILE A 36 8.88 2.99 11.01
CA ILE A 36 8.60 4.42 10.95
C ILE A 36 7.57 4.85 11.99
N VAL A 37 7.71 6.08 12.46
CA VAL A 37 6.61 6.82 13.08
C VAL A 37 5.77 7.42 11.96
N VAL A 38 4.51 6.97 11.82
CA VAL A 38 3.63 7.51 10.78
C VAL A 38 3.35 8.97 11.07
N PRO A 39 3.63 9.88 10.14
CA PRO A 39 3.36 11.29 10.29
C PRO A 39 1.87 11.55 10.54
N GLN A 40 1.56 12.59 11.30
CA GLN A 40 0.19 12.91 11.71
C GLN A 40 -0.71 13.19 10.51
N ASP A 41 -0.19 13.87 9.50
CA ASP A 41 -0.90 14.18 8.25
C ASP A 41 -1.29 12.93 7.45
N VAL A 42 -0.44 11.88 7.47
CA VAL A 42 -0.72 10.58 6.85
C VAL A 42 -1.76 9.81 7.66
N LYS A 43 -1.68 9.84 9.00
CA LYS A 43 -2.72 9.25 9.86
C LYS A 43 -4.08 9.89 9.60
N GLU A 44 -4.12 11.22 9.53
CA GLU A 44 -5.36 11.95 9.22
C GLU A 44 -5.91 11.58 7.84
N LEU A 45 -5.05 11.41 6.84
CA LEU A 45 -5.46 10.96 5.51
C LEU A 45 -6.19 9.61 5.56
N PHE A 46 -5.65 8.64 6.30
CA PHE A 46 -6.26 7.32 6.46
C PHE A 46 -7.61 7.40 7.18
N PHE A 47 -7.63 8.07 8.32
CA PHE A 47 -8.84 8.18 9.11
C PHE A 47 -9.92 9.01 8.42
N ARG A 48 -9.58 10.09 7.73
CA ARG A 48 -10.53 10.87 6.92
C ARG A 48 -11.11 10.01 5.79
N ARG A 49 -10.28 9.19 5.13
CA ARG A 49 -10.76 8.31 4.07
C ARG A 49 -11.70 7.24 4.61
N LEU A 50 -11.34 6.61 5.75
CA LEU A 50 -12.17 5.63 6.42
C LEU A 50 -13.51 6.22 6.87
N LEU A 51 -13.48 7.35 7.58
CA LEU A 51 -14.67 8.05 8.02
C LEU A 51 -15.52 8.54 6.83
N GLY A 52 -14.90 9.02 5.75
CA GLY A 52 -15.59 9.42 4.54
C GLY A 52 -16.41 8.28 3.93
N GLN A 53 -15.85 7.08 3.84
CA GLN A 53 -16.58 5.89 3.37
C GLN A 53 -17.80 5.58 4.28
N LEU A 54 -17.64 5.72 5.59
CA LEU A 54 -18.73 5.49 6.56
C LEU A 54 -19.82 6.56 6.46
N ILE A 55 -19.42 7.83 6.28
CA ILE A 55 -20.34 8.96 6.11
C ILE A 55 -21.11 8.85 4.79
N ASP A 56 -20.43 8.47 3.70
CA ASP A 56 -21.06 8.29 2.40
C ASP A 56 -22.08 7.15 2.41
N LEU A 57 -21.80 6.07 3.13
CA LEU A 57 -22.76 5.01 3.41
C LEU A 57 -23.99 5.57 4.14
N ARG A 58 -23.78 6.39 5.17
CA ARG A 58 -24.88 6.99 5.94
C ARG A 58 -25.71 7.98 5.09
N LYS A 59 -25.08 8.76 4.22
CA LYS A 59 -25.78 9.69 3.32
C LYS A 59 -26.71 8.93 2.35
N ARG A 60 -26.23 7.85 1.78
CA ARG A 60 -27.05 6.97 0.91
C ARG A 60 -28.27 6.40 1.63
N MET A 61 -28.13 6.06 2.90
CA MET A 61 -29.24 5.56 3.73
C MET A 61 -30.30 6.60 4.06
N LYS A 62 -29.90 7.87 4.31
CA LYS A 62 -30.86 8.94 4.63
C LYS A 62 -31.75 9.31 3.44
N ALA A 63 -31.27 9.07 2.22
CA ALA A 63 -32.05 9.31 0.99
C ALA A 63 -33.19 8.30 0.81
N ASP A 64 -33.07 7.12 1.44
CA ASP A 64 -33.97 5.97 1.26
C ASP A 64 -34.45 5.51 2.64
N THR A 65 -35.33 6.21 3.31
CA THR A 65 -36.04 5.89 4.59
C THR A 65 -35.46 4.70 5.41
N GLY A 66 -34.13 4.59 5.47
CA GLY A 66 -33.41 3.40 5.91
C GLY A 66 -33.49 3.13 7.40
N THR A 67 -33.81 1.92 7.73
CA THR A 67 -33.94 1.39 9.11
C THR A 67 -32.54 1.15 9.72
N GLU A 68 -32.48 1.06 11.06
CA GLU A 68 -31.26 0.67 11.78
C GLU A 68 -30.69 -0.68 11.29
N MET A 69 -31.56 -1.58 10.83
CA MET A 69 -31.19 -2.87 10.26
C MET A 69 -30.38 -2.73 8.96
N GLU A 70 -30.74 -1.77 8.10
CA GLU A 70 -30.00 -1.50 6.85
C GLU A 70 -28.63 -0.90 7.15
N LEU A 71 -28.51 -0.04 8.17
CA LEU A 71 -27.21 0.45 8.64
C LEU A 71 -26.29 -0.69 9.07
N ARG A 72 -26.81 -1.59 9.90
CA ARG A 72 -26.06 -2.76 10.34
C ARG A 72 -25.64 -3.64 9.17
N THR A 73 -26.51 -3.83 8.19
CA THR A 73 -26.23 -4.60 6.98
C THR A 73 -25.15 -3.92 6.13
N MET A 74 -25.21 -2.60 5.97
CA MET A 74 -24.19 -1.83 5.23
C MET A 74 -22.83 -1.87 5.92
N VAL A 75 -22.78 -1.69 7.24
CA VAL A 75 -21.55 -1.82 8.03
C VAL A 75 -21.00 -3.24 7.93
N ALA A 76 -21.86 -4.27 8.00
CA ALA A 76 -21.45 -5.66 7.80
C ALA A 76 -20.89 -5.90 6.39
N ASN A 77 -21.49 -5.30 5.37
CA ASN A 77 -20.97 -5.34 4.00
C ASN A 77 -19.58 -4.69 3.89
N MET A 78 -19.36 -3.50 4.47
CA MET A 78 -18.03 -2.89 4.50
C MET A 78 -16.99 -3.81 5.17
N ARG A 79 -17.38 -4.42 6.29
CA ARG A 79 -16.54 -5.35 7.06
C ARG A 79 -16.18 -6.63 6.29
N SER A 80 -16.92 -6.95 5.23
CA SER A 80 -16.71 -8.13 4.39
C SER A 80 -15.95 -7.87 3.08
N LYS A 81 -15.69 -6.60 2.72
CA LYS A 81 -15.09 -6.22 1.45
C LYS A 81 -13.61 -5.87 1.60
N ARG A 82 -12.81 -6.20 0.60
CA ARG A 82 -11.34 -6.10 0.58
C ARG A 82 -10.83 -5.24 -0.58
N GLY A 83 -11.58 -4.22 -0.98
CA GLY A 83 -11.35 -3.38 -2.15
C GLY A 83 -12.50 -3.38 -3.15
N GLN A 84 -13.47 -4.30 -2.99
CA GLN A 84 -14.59 -4.42 -3.92
C GLN A 84 -15.45 -3.15 -3.96
N LEU A 85 -15.75 -2.54 -2.80
CA LEU A 85 -16.55 -1.31 -2.74
C LEU A 85 -15.84 -0.15 -3.44
N THR A 86 -14.54 -0.03 -3.22
CA THR A 86 -13.72 0.97 -3.90
C THR A 86 -13.78 0.77 -5.40
N LEU A 87 -13.50 -0.43 -5.90
CA LEU A 87 -13.53 -0.69 -7.33
C LEU A 87 -14.92 -0.46 -7.96
N GLN A 88 -15.99 -0.77 -7.24
CA GLN A 88 -17.37 -0.48 -7.68
C GLN A 88 -17.64 1.03 -7.74
N ASN A 89 -17.25 1.80 -6.71
CA ASN A 89 -17.45 3.24 -6.66
C ASN A 89 -16.70 4.01 -7.76
N TYR A 90 -15.60 3.46 -8.26
CA TYR A 90 -14.83 4.04 -9.35
C TYR A 90 -15.11 3.41 -10.73
N ASN A 91 -16.11 2.51 -10.83
CA ASN A 91 -16.46 1.76 -12.04
C ASN A 91 -15.31 0.90 -12.62
N LEU A 92 -14.44 0.41 -11.74
CA LEU A 92 -13.27 -0.41 -12.09
C LEU A 92 -13.44 -1.89 -11.71
N TYR A 93 -14.57 -2.27 -11.11
CA TYR A 93 -14.77 -3.60 -10.56
C TYR A 93 -14.64 -4.70 -11.62
N THR A 94 -15.29 -4.55 -12.78
CA THR A 94 -15.22 -5.54 -13.86
C THR A 94 -13.79 -5.74 -14.37
N GLN A 95 -13.01 -4.68 -14.42
CA GLN A 95 -11.63 -4.71 -14.94
C GLN A 95 -10.60 -5.21 -13.94
N LEU A 96 -10.79 -4.91 -12.64
CA LEU A 96 -9.77 -5.11 -11.61
C LEU A 96 -10.18 -6.08 -10.48
N ARG A 97 -11.40 -6.64 -10.46
CA ARG A 97 -11.85 -7.55 -9.39
C ARG A 97 -10.91 -8.74 -9.16
N TRP A 98 -10.32 -9.26 -10.23
CA TRP A 98 -9.38 -10.38 -10.20
C TRP A 98 -8.14 -10.08 -9.34
N SER A 99 -7.71 -8.81 -9.25
CA SER A 99 -6.53 -8.39 -8.49
C SER A 99 -6.71 -8.47 -6.98
N LEU A 100 -7.95 -8.52 -6.48
CA LEU A 100 -8.24 -8.62 -5.05
C LEU A 100 -8.00 -10.03 -4.50
N GLY A 101 -7.85 -11.04 -5.37
CA GLY A 101 -7.63 -12.44 -5.00
C GLY A 101 -8.83 -13.07 -4.29
N ASP A 102 -8.77 -14.38 -4.08
CA ASP A 102 -9.76 -15.12 -3.31
C ASP A 102 -9.49 -14.97 -1.80
N GLU A 103 -8.23 -14.88 -1.42
CA GLU A 103 -7.75 -14.62 -0.07
C GLU A 103 -7.15 -13.21 0.06
N LEU A 104 -7.23 -12.63 1.27
CA LEU A 104 -6.68 -11.29 1.55
C LEU A 104 -5.18 -11.23 1.26
N GLN A 105 -4.44 -12.26 1.64
CA GLN A 105 -2.99 -12.35 1.49
C GLN A 105 -2.56 -12.25 0.02
N LEU A 106 -3.29 -12.91 -0.87
CA LEU A 106 -3.05 -12.80 -2.32
C LEU A 106 -3.35 -11.41 -2.84
N GLY A 107 -4.42 -10.79 -2.35
CA GLY A 107 -4.75 -9.40 -2.66
C GLY A 107 -3.65 -8.45 -2.20
N ILE A 108 -3.17 -8.59 -0.96
CA ILE A 108 -2.07 -7.77 -0.40
C ILE A 108 -0.83 -7.89 -1.27
N LEU A 109 -0.38 -9.13 -1.58
CA LEU A 109 0.82 -9.36 -2.38
C LEU A 109 0.69 -8.76 -3.79
N THR A 110 -0.45 -9.00 -4.46
CA THR A 110 -0.72 -8.46 -5.81
C THR A 110 -0.70 -6.92 -5.82
N TRP A 111 -1.42 -6.28 -4.89
CA TRP A 111 -1.49 -4.82 -4.81
C TRP A 111 -0.18 -4.20 -4.35
N HIS A 112 0.59 -4.88 -3.48
CA HIS A 112 1.89 -4.39 -3.05
C HIS A 112 2.89 -4.33 -4.19
N ILE A 113 3.06 -5.44 -4.94
CA ILE A 113 3.93 -5.49 -6.12
C ILE A 113 3.48 -4.43 -7.15
N ALA A 114 2.17 -4.36 -7.42
CA ALA A 114 1.63 -3.38 -8.34
C ALA A 114 1.88 -1.93 -7.89
N THR A 115 1.75 -1.65 -6.60
CA THR A 115 2.00 -0.32 -6.03
C THR A 115 3.48 0.05 -6.14
N ASP A 116 4.38 -0.87 -5.79
CA ASP A 116 5.82 -0.63 -5.87
C ASP A 116 6.27 -0.35 -7.32
N ILE A 117 5.79 -1.15 -8.29
CA ILE A 117 6.07 -0.96 -9.72
C ILE A 117 5.44 0.34 -10.22
N TYR A 118 4.17 0.62 -9.91
CA TYR A 118 3.49 1.84 -10.32
C TYR A 118 4.22 3.10 -9.80
N LEU A 119 4.57 3.13 -8.52
CA LEU A 119 5.29 4.26 -7.93
C LEU A 119 6.71 4.44 -8.48
N SER A 120 7.33 3.37 -8.99
CA SER A 120 8.64 3.42 -9.63
C SER A 120 8.56 3.90 -11.07
N GLN A 121 7.45 3.66 -11.78
CA GLN A 121 7.32 3.93 -13.22
C GLN A 121 6.47 5.16 -13.55
N SER A 122 5.62 5.63 -12.63
CA SER A 122 4.78 6.80 -12.87
C SER A 122 5.58 8.11 -12.67
N VAL A 123 6.27 8.55 -13.70
CA VAL A 123 6.97 9.85 -13.71
C VAL A 123 5.99 11.00 -13.48
N LYS A 124 4.78 10.92 -14.05
CA LYS A 124 3.72 11.94 -13.89
C LYS A 124 3.32 12.11 -12.43
N ALA A 125 3.08 11.01 -11.70
CA ALA A 125 2.71 11.06 -10.29
C ALA A 125 3.83 11.69 -9.43
N ILE A 126 5.09 11.38 -9.75
CA ILE A 126 6.26 11.93 -9.06
C ILE A 126 6.37 13.44 -9.29
N VAL A 127 6.26 13.90 -10.54
CA VAL A 127 6.33 15.32 -10.89
C VAL A 127 5.17 16.09 -10.24
N ALA A 128 3.94 15.59 -10.36
CA ALA A 128 2.77 16.22 -9.76
C ALA A 128 2.86 16.33 -8.23
N ALA A 129 3.43 15.34 -7.56
CA ALA A 129 3.62 15.37 -6.10
C ALA A 129 4.63 16.43 -5.63
N VAL A 130 5.47 16.91 -6.50
CA VAL A 130 6.40 18.02 -6.19
C VAL A 130 5.70 19.36 -6.18
N GLU A 131 4.72 19.51 -7.05
CA GLU A 131 3.96 20.74 -7.23
C GLU A 131 2.76 20.82 -6.29
N ASP A 132 2.22 19.67 -5.87
CA ASP A 132 1.02 19.56 -5.01
C ASP A 132 1.31 18.75 -3.74
N ALA A 133 1.30 19.44 -2.60
CA ALA A 133 1.46 18.84 -1.27
C ALA A 133 0.36 17.80 -0.93
N VAL A 134 -0.84 17.90 -1.52
CA VAL A 134 -1.92 16.93 -1.30
C VAL A 134 -1.58 15.62 -2.02
N LEU A 135 -1.08 15.70 -3.25
CA LEU A 135 -0.62 14.53 -4.00
C LEU A 135 0.60 13.90 -3.35
N ALA A 136 1.57 14.70 -2.89
CA ALA A 136 2.73 14.21 -2.13
C ALA A 136 2.33 13.41 -0.89
N ARG A 137 1.39 13.95 -0.11
CA ARG A 137 0.83 13.28 1.08
C ARG A 137 0.13 11.97 0.71
N ARG A 138 -0.62 11.96 -0.40
CA ARG A 138 -1.32 10.77 -0.88
C ARG A 138 -0.35 9.68 -1.32
N LEU A 139 0.68 10.01 -2.09
CA LEU A 139 1.75 9.10 -2.49
C LEU A 139 2.45 8.48 -1.28
N LYS A 140 2.81 9.33 -0.31
CA LYS A 140 3.41 8.87 0.95
C LYS A 140 2.48 7.95 1.72
N GLY A 141 1.19 8.27 1.76
CA GLY A 141 0.15 7.43 2.39
C GLY A 141 0.01 6.08 1.71
N ILE A 142 -0.07 6.03 0.38
CA ILE A 142 -0.17 4.81 -0.42
C ILE A 142 1.02 3.88 -0.11
N ARG A 143 2.24 4.41 -0.21
CA ARG A 143 3.45 3.63 0.06
C ARG A 143 3.50 3.12 1.49
N THR A 144 3.17 3.99 2.45
CA THR A 144 3.16 3.63 3.88
C THR A 144 2.18 2.49 4.16
N LEU A 145 0.96 2.53 3.60
CA LEU A 145 -0.02 1.45 3.77
C LEU A 145 0.38 0.18 3.04
N SER A 146 0.85 0.29 1.80
CA SER A 146 1.32 -0.85 1.02
C SER A 146 2.42 -1.61 1.77
N ASN A 147 3.44 -0.89 2.25
CA ASN A 147 4.55 -1.48 3.00
C ASN A 147 4.11 -2.04 4.36
N TYR A 148 3.15 -1.40 5.02
CA TYR A 148 2.61 -1.89 6.29
C TYR A 148 1.80 -3.18 6.11
N MET A 149 0.93 -3.25 5.11
CA MET A 149 0.17 -4.46 4.83
C MET A 149 1.09 -5.61 4.43
N MET A 150 2.15 -5.33 3.69
CA MET A 150 3.18 -6.32 3.36
C MET A 150 3.99 -6.75 4.57
N TYR A 151 4.33 -5.83 5.48
CA TYR A 151 4.93 -6.16 6.78
C TYR A 151 4.03 -7.11 7.59
N LEU A 152 2.71 -6.85 7.64
CA LEU A 152 1.78 -7.76 8.31
C LEU A 152 1.80 -9.15 7.66
N LEU A 153 1.83 -9.23 6.33
CA LEU A 153 1.85 -10.51 5.62
C LEU A 153 3.12 -11.32 5.91
N ALA A 154 4.28 -10.68 5.91
CA ALA A 154 5.57 -11.35 6.00
C ALA A 154 6.05 -11.58 7.44
N VAL A 155 5.80 -10.62 8.35
CA VAL A 155 6.39 -10.60 9.70
C VAL A 155 5.34 -10.79 10.80
N ARG A 156 4.11 -10.32 10.57
CA ARG A 156 3.04 -10.38 11.56
C ARG A 156 1.75 -11.02 11.02
N PRO A 157 1.84 -12.24 10.48
CA PRO A 157 0.68 -12.93 9.90
C PRO A 157 -0.43 -13.20 10.92
N ASP A 158 -0.11 -13.20 12.22
CA ASP A 158 -1.06 -13.27 13.33
C ASP A 158 -2.05 -12.09 13.37
N MET A 159 -1.73 -10.99 12.68
CA MET A 159 -2.58 -9.80 12.55
C MET A 159 -3.43 -9.78 11.28
N LEU A 160 -3.40 -10.84 10.49
CA LEU A 160 -4.22 -11.00 9.30
C LEU A 160 -5.23 -12.15 9.48
N PRO A 161 -6.45 -12.02 8.91
CA PRO A 161 -7.41 -13.11 8.90
C PRO A 161 -7.04 -14.19 7.88
N GLY A 162 -7.47 -15.42 8.14
CA GLY A 162 -7.31 -16.57 7.25
C GLY A 162 -6.07 -17.40 7.53
N LEU A 163 -5.85 -18.42 6.71
CA LEU A 163 -4.69 -19.30 6.82
C LEU A 163 -3.44 -18.55 6.35
N VAL A 164 -2.36 -18.70 7.11
CA VAL A 164 -1.06 -18.11 6.76
C VAL A 164 -0.48 -18.81 5.54
N THR A 165 -0.55 -18.17 4.39
CA THR A 165 0.07 -18.66 3.16
C THR A 165 1.47 -18.07 3.00
N ARG A 166 2.34 -18.39 3.96
CA ARG A 166 3.74 -17.94 3.97
C ARG A 166 4.50 -18.38 2.72
N LYS A 167 4.26 -19.61 2.28
CA LYS A 167 4.85 -20.18 1.08
C LYS A 167 4.62 -19.32 -0.18
N LEU A 168 3.48 -18.63 -0.25
CA LEU A 168 3.16 -17.72 -1.35
C LEU A 168 4.15 -16.54 -1.41
N PHE A 169 4.43 -15.95 -0.27
CA PHE A 169 5.37 -14.84 -0.13
C PHE A 169 6.81 -15.31 -0.43
N GLU A 170 7.23 -16.43 0.16
CA GLU A 170 8.57 -17.01 -0.02
C GLU A 170 8.84 -17.30 -1.48
N LEU A 171 7.96 -18.03 -2.17
CA LEU A 171 8.07 -18.32 -3.60
C LEU A 171 8.16 -17.06 -4.46
N THR A 172 7.45 -15.99 -4.08
CA THR A 172 7.52 -14.73 -4.82
C THR A 172 8.86 -14.03 -4.59
N CYS A 173 9.37 -14.04 -3.36
CA CYS A 173 10.69 -13.49 -3.05
C CYS A 173 11.83 -14.28 -3.71
N GLU A 174 11.75 -15.61 -3.73
CA GLU A 174 12.72 -16.47 -4.42
C GLU A 174 12.76 -16.18 -5.91
N ASN A 175 11.61 -16.20 -6.57
CA ASN A 175 11.51 -15.90 -8.01
C ASN A 175 12.05 -14.49 -8.34
N LEU A 176 11.71 -13.51 -7.52
CA LEU A 176 12.18 -12.14 -7.72
C LEU A 176 13.67 -11.98 -7.45
N ALA A 177 14.23 -12.71 -6.47
CA ALA A 177 15.67 -12.71 -6.17
C ALA A 177 16.47 -13.36 -7.29
N THR A 178 16.01 -14.51 -7.80
CA THR A 178 16.60 -15.19 -8.96
C THR A 178 16.58 -14.28 -10.18
N PHE A 179 15.43 -13.71 -10.51
CA PHE A 179 15.29 -12.77 -11.61
C PHE A 179 16.27 -11.58 -11.50
N TRP A 180 16.40 -11.00 -10.31
CA TRP A 180 17.30 -9.87 -10.09
C TRP A 180 18.77 -10.27 -10.23
N SER A 181 19.19 -11.42 -9.68
CA SER A 181 20.59 -11.90 -9.76
C SER A 181 21.02 -12.16 -11.20
N GLU A 182 20.20 -12.85 -11.99
CA GLU A 182 20.50 -13.16 -13.39
C GLU A 182 20.70 -11.91 -14.24
N HIS A 183 19.92 -10.85 -13.97
CA HIS A 183 20.01 -9.61 -14.73
C HIS A 183 21.10 -8.65 -14.24
N GLN A 184 21.62 -8.81 -13.03
CA GLN A 184 22.80 -8.08 -12.56
C GLN A 184 24.08 -8.59 -13.22
N THR A 185 24.23 -9.91 -13.37
CA THR A 185 25.42 -10.52 -14.00
C THR A 185 25.52 -10.16 -15.47
N SER A 186 24.42 -10.05 -16.19
CA SER A 186 24.38 -9.69 -17.60
C SER A 186 24.85 -8.24 -17.88
N THR A 187 24.74 -7.33 -16.91
CA THR A 187 25.11 -5.91 -17.07
C THR A 187 26.60 -5.66 -16.80
N SER A 188 27.30 -6.56 -16.10
CA SER A 188 28.73 -6.40 -15.77
C SER A 188 29.66 -6.77 -16.94
N VAL A 189 29.16 -7.43 -17.98
CA VAL A 189 29.97 -7.89 -19.14
C VAL A 189 29.96 -6.87 -20.29
N GLY A 190 29.13 -5.82 -20.24
CA GLY A 190 28.94 -4.86 -21.34
C GLY A 190 29.30 -3.39 -21.06
N ALA A 191 29.98 -3.10 -19.95
CA ALA A 191 30.30 -1.71 -19.60
C ALA A 191 31.61 -1.22 -20.20
N GLY A 192 31.57 -0.88 -21.47
CA GLY A 192 32.62 -0.12 -22.19
C GLY A 192 31.94 0.77 -23.21
N GLY A 193 31.62 2.00 -22.85
CA GLY A 193 31.05 2.99 -23.76
C GLY A 193 30.35 4.12 -23.05
N ASP A 194 30.96 5.29 -23.09
CA ASP A 194 30.42 6.59 -22.66
C ASP A 194 29.04 6.86 -23.27
N ASP A 195 28.01 7.08 -22.45
CA ASP A 195 26.83 7.86 -22.82
C ASP A 195 26.37 8.70 -21.64
N LEU A 196 26.94 9.87 -21.51
CA LEU A 196 26.74 10.87 -20.44
C LEU A 196 25.92 12.04 -20.99
N GLU A 197 24.66 11.82 -21.47
CA GLU A 197 23.84 12.99 -21.87
C GLU A 197 22.31 12.85 -21.82
N SER A 198 21.72 11.85 -21.15
CA SER A 198 20.23 11.82 -20.99
C SER A 198 19.71 11.98 -19.56
N SER A 199 20.50 12.53 -18.62
CA SER A 199 20.25 12.30 -17.19
C SER A 199 19.67 13.48 -16.37
N SER A 200 19.40 14.65 -16.94
CA SER A 200 19.06 15.82 -16.08
C SER A 200 17.63 15.77 -15.48
N SER A 201 16.66 15.20 -16.17
CA SER A 201 15.27 15.05 -15.64
C SER A 201 15.14 13.83 -14.73
N SER A 202 15.78 12.71 -15.07
CA SER A 202 15.79 11.50 -14.26
C SER A 202 16.45 11.73 -12.91
N THR A 203 17.61 12.38 -12.89
CA THR A 203 18.34 12.70 -11.64
C THR A 203 17.54 13.62 -10.72
N ARG A 204 16.85 14.63 -11.28
CA ARG A 204 15.97 15.51 -10.51
C ARG A 204 14.81 14.74 -9.85
N ASN A 205 14.19 13.82 -10.56
CA ASN A 205 13.10 13.00 -10.03
C ASN A 205 13.59 12.07 -8.91
N ILE A 206 14.76 11.47 -9.07
CA ILE A 206 15.38 10.61 -8.03
C ILE A 206 15.67 11.40 -6.76
N CYS A 207 16.20 12.61 -6.85
CA CYS A 207 16.43 13.48 -5.68
C CYS A 207 15.12 13.81 -4.96
N ARG A 208 14.05 14.10 -5.71
CA ARG A 208 12.72 14.38 -5.14
C ARG A 208 12.12 13.17 -4.43
N LEU A 209 12.26 11.98 -5.01
CA LEU A 209 11.82 10.73 -4.39
C LEU A 209 12.62 10.39 -3.13
N ARG A 210 13.92 10.68 -3.09
CA ARG A 210 14.75 10.52 -1.89
C ARG A 210 14.14 11.26 -0.71
N ASP A 211 13.77 12.52 -0.91
CA ASP A 211 13.24 13.36 0.16
C ASP A 211 11.83 12.92 0.59
N LEU A 212 11.01 12.52 -0.38
CA LEU A 212 9.66 12.01 -0.12
C LEU A 212 9.69 10.65 0.61
N TRP A 213 10.60 9.75 0.22
CA TRP A 213 10.61 8.37 0.68
C TRP A 213 11.71 8.02 1.68
N ARG A 214 12.65 8.94 1.93
CA ARG A 214 13.80 8.75 2.82
C ARG A 214 14.62 7.49 2.47
N VAL A 215 14.83 7.27 1.19
CA VAL A 215 15.56 6.13 0.61
C VAL A 215 16.74 6.65 -0.19
N SER A 216 17.85 5.90 -0.23
CA SER A 216 19.04 6.33 -0.96
C SER A 216 18.75 6.46 -2.48
N PRO A 217 19.37 7.42 -3.18
CA PRO A 217 19.22 7.56 -4.62
C PRO A 217 19.53 6.26 -5.39
N LYS A 218 20.60 5.56 -4.99
CA LYS A 218 21.00 4.27 -5.57
C LYS A 218 19.90 3.20 -5.44
N THR A 219 19.25 3.11 -4.27
CA THR A 219 18.16 2.16 -4.07
C THR A 219 16.95 2.51 -4.93
N ILE A 220 16.63 3.80 -5.10
CA ILE A 220 15.54 4.25 -5.98
C ILE A 220 15.82 3.89 -7.43
N GLU A 221 17.03 4.13 -7.89
CA GLU A 221 17.48 3.81 -9.25
C GLU A 221 17.40 2.31 -9.53
N GLN A 222 17.92 1.48 -8.61
CA GLN A 222 17.85 0.03 -8.71
C GLN A 222 16.39 -0.47 -8.69
N GLN A 223 15.52 0.13 -7.87
CA GLN A 223 14.10 -0.20 -7.83
C GLN A 223 13.40 0.14 -9.14
N ASN A 224 13.69 1.31 -9.72
CA ASN A 224 13.15 1.71 -11.03
C ASN A 224 13.62 0.76 -12.15
N LYS A 225 14.91 0.39 -12.14
CA LYS A 225 15.47 -0.57 -13.09
C LYS A 225 14.81 -1.93 -12.97
N LEU A 226 14.68 -2.47 -11.76
CA LEU A 226 14.01 -3.75 -11.52
C LEU A 226 12.55 -3.70 -11.99
N ALA A 227 11.80 -2.65 -11.66
CA ALA A 227 10.41 -2.49 -12.08
C ALA A 227 10.26 -2.45 -13.61
N GLU A 228 11.15 -1.75 -14.32
CA GLU A 228 11.17 -1.69 -15.78
C GLU A 228 11.47 -3.07 -16.40
N MET A 229 12.45 -3.77 -15.86
CA MET A 229 12.84 -5.10 -16.34
C MET A 229 11.70 -6.12 -16.14
N LEU A 230 11.01 -6.08 -15.00
CA LEU A 230 9.85 -6.93 -14.72
C LEU A 230 8.71 -6.69 -15.72
N ILE A 231 8.44 -5.45 -16.07
CA ILE A 231 7.42 -5.12 -17.07
C ILE A 231 7.83 -5.65 -18.45
N LYS A 232 9.09 -5.47 -18.87
CA LYS A 232 9.61 -5.96 -20.15
C LYS A 232 9.54 -7.49 -20.24
N GLN A 233 9.97 -8.19 -19.18
CA GLN A 233 9.89 -9.64 -19.12
C GLN A 233 8.45 -10.14 -19.23
N TRP A 234 7.53 -9.56 -18.47
CA TRP A 234 6.12 -9.92 -18.51
C TRP A 234 5.49 -9.69 -19.90
N GLU A 235 5.88 -8.61 -20.62
CA GLU A 235 5.44 -8.35 -21.99
C GLU A 235 5.98 -9.38 -22.97
N TRP A 236 7.23 -9.79 -22.76
CA TRP A 236 7.88 -10.81 -23.59
C TRP A 236 7.25 -12.18 -23.41
N ASP A 237 7.05 -12.61 -22.15
CA ASP A 237 6.41 -13.90 -21.80
C ASP A 237 5.02 -14.02 -22.42
N ARG A 238 4.24 -12.95 -22.41
CA ARG A 238 2.90 -12.91 -23.02
C ARG A 238 2.89 -13.06 -24.54
N LYS A 239 3.97 -12.69 -25.20
CA LYS A 239 4.06 -12.73 -26.67
C LYS A 239 4.59 -14.08 -27.19
N HIS A 240 5.38 -14.77 -26.41
CA HIS A 240 6.20 -15.87 -26.93
C HIS A 240 5.86 -17.26 -26.38
N GLU A 241 4.92 -17.42 -25.45
CA GLU A 241 4.53 -18.71 -24.81
C GLU A 241 5.75 -19.61 -24.44
N SER A 242 6.93 -19.07 -24.32
CA SER A 242 8.18 -19.81 -24.27
C SER A 242 8.85 -19.69 -22.89
N GLY A 243 9.12 -20.84 -22.30
CA GLY A 243 9.65 -21.07 -20.97
C GLY A 243 11.09 -20.67 -20.69
N ALA A 244 11.47 -19.42 -20.99
CA ALA A 244 12.66 -18.84 -20.38
C ALA A 244 12.22 -18.09 -19.11
N VAL A 245 12.91 -18.23 -18.02
CA VAL A 245 12.63 -17.66 -16.68
C VAL A 245 11.17 -17.25 -16.46
N GLU A 246 10.31 -18.25 -16.25
CA GLU A 246 8.88 -18.03 -16.08
C GLU A 246 8.63 -17.22 -14.80
N LEU A 247 8.09 -16.01 -14.96
CA LEU A 247 7.66 -15.21 -13.82
C LEU A 247 6.54 -15.96 -13.08
N ASN A 248 6.73 -16.14 -11.78
CA ASN A 248 5.72 -16.72 -10.91
C ASN A 248 4.36 -16.03 -11.14
N LYS A 249 3.28 -16.81 -11.19
CA LYS A 249 1.91 -16.29 -11.45
C LYS A 249 1.49 -15.16 -10.51
N TYR A 250 2.02 -15.11 -9.30
CA TYR A 250 1.71 -14.07 -8.32
C TYR A 250 2.43 -12.75 -8.62
N LEU A 251 3.70 -12.87 -9.03
CA LEU A 251 4.47 -11.73 -9.53
C LEU A 251 3.85 -11.18 -10.83
N SER A 252 3.50 -12.07 -11.76
CA SER A 252 2.83 -11.72 -13.01
C SER A 252 1.52 -10.98 -12.78
N ARG A 253 0.71 -11.36 -11.79
CA ARG A 253 -0.53 -10.65 -11.43
C ARG A 253 -0.24 -9.24 -10.92
N GLY A 254 0.78 -9.06 -10.10
CA GLY A 254 1.21 -7.74 -9.62
C GLY A 254 1.66 -6.82 -10.76
N ILE A 255 2.45 -7.36 -11.71
CA ILE A 255 2.92 -6.62 -12.89
C ILE A 255 1.74 -6.25 -13.80
N GLU A 256 0.82 -7.18 -14.06
CA GLU A 256 -0.38 -6.91 -14.85
C GLU A 256 -1.21 -5.79 -14.25
N LEU A 257 -1.41 -5.81 -12.94
CA LEU A 257 -2.13 -4.74 -12.23
C LEU A 257 -1.41 -3.41 -12.36
N ALA A 258 -0.08 -3.38 -12.16
CA ALA A 258 0.72 -2.16 -12.33
C ALA A 258 0.55 -1.54 -13.72
N LYS A 259 0.60 -2.36 -14.77
CA LYS A 259 0.36 -1.89 -16.15
C LYS A 259 -1.04 -1.34 -16.35
N LYS A 260 -2.06 -1.98 -15.78
CA LYS A 260 -3.44 -1.45 -15.83
C LYS A 260 -3.57 -0.12 -15.09
N LEU A 261 -2.89 0.06 -13.95
CA LEU A 261 -2.88 1.33 -13.21
C LEU A 261 -2.16 2.43 -14.01
N LEU A 262 -1.01 2.13 -14.65
CA LEU A 262 -0.31 3.06 -15.54
C LEU A 262 -1.17 3.44 -16.77
N HIS A 263 -1.90 2.49 -17.33
CA HIS A 263 -2.84 2.77 -18.43
C HIS A 263 -4.03 3.63 -17.96
N LEU A 264 -4.57 3.36 -16.78
CA LEU A 264 -5.62 4.20 -16.18
C LEU A 264 -5.14 5.64 -15.94
N GLU A 265 -3.87 5.84 -15.58
CA GLU A 265 -3.26 7.16 -15.45
C GLU A 265 -3.19 7.92 -16.78
N SER A 266 -2.96 7.21 -17.87
CA SER A 266 -2.95 7.81 -19.20
C SER A 266 -4.34 8.30 -19.65
N SER A 267 -5.40 7.65 -19.17
CA SER A 267 -6.79 7.91 -19.54
C SER A 267 -7.55 8.78 -18.52
N ASN A 268 -6.99 8.99 -17.32
CA ASN A 268 -7.64 9.72 -16.23
C ASN A 268 -6.66 10.69 -15.58
N SER A 269 -7.16 11.56 -14.66
CA SER A 269 -6.29 12.36 -13.84
C SER A 269 -5.48 11.48 -12.87
N ILE A 270 -4.23 11.84 -12.64
CA ILE A 270 -3.33 11.21 -11.67
C ILE A 270 -3.99 11.12 -10.31
N ASP A 271 -4.62 12.21 -9.88
CA ASP A 271 -5.30 12.32 -8.60
C ASP A 271 -6.35 11.21 -8.42
N LYS A 272 -7.12 10.91 -9.47
CA LYS A 272 -8.13 9.84 -9.45
C LYS A 272 -7.50 8.46 -9.28
N VAL A 273 -6.41 8.16 -9.97
CA VAL A 273 -5.71 6.87 -9.85
C VAL A 273 -5.12 6.69 -8.45
N LEU A 274 -4.45 7.73 -7.93
CA LEU A 274 -3.92 7.71 -6.56
C LEU A 274 -5.03 7.58 -5.51
N GLN A 275 -6.20 8.19 -5.74
CA GLN A 275 -7.37 8.00 -4.87
C GLN A 275 -7.86 6.55 -4.86
N VAL A 276 -7.91 5.88 -6.02
CA VAL A 276 -8.29 4.47 -6.12
C VAL A 276 -7.32 3.59 -5.35
N ILE A 277 -6.01 3.75 -5.59
CA ILE A 277 -4.97 2.94 -4.92
C ILE A 277 -5.06 3.11 -3.39
N LEU A 278 -5.13 4.36 -2.92
CA LEU A 278 -5.24 4.65 -1.49
C LEU A 278 -6.52 4.04 -0.89
N ALA A 279 -7.65 4.17 -1.60
CA ALA A 279 -8.93 3.67 -1.11
C ALA A 279 -8.97 2.14 -1.01
N VAL A 280 -8.38 1.43 -1.96
CA VAL A 280 -8.26 -0.04 -1.90
C VAL A 280 -7.40 -0.45 -0.70
N TRP A 281 -6.27 0.22 -0.46
CA TRP A 281 -5.43 -0.05 0.71
C TRP A 281 -6.15 0.21 2.04
N VAL A 282 -6.91 1.31 2.13
CA VAL A 282 -7.70 1.61 3.33
C VAL A 282 -8.80 0.56 3.56
N GLU A 283 -9.46 0.09 2.49
CA GLU A 283 -10.48 -0.95 2.57
C GLU A 283 -9.87 -2.31 2.99
N MET A 284 -8.70 -2.68 2.44
CA MET A 284 -7.98 -3.88 2.87
C MET A 284 -7.54 -3.81 4.34
N LEU A 285 -7.03 -2.66 4.78
CA LEU A 285 -6.65 -2.43 6.18
C LEU A 285 -7.85 -2.54 7.11
N PHE A 286 -9.00 -1.96 6.71
CA PHE A 286 -10.24 -2.06 7.49
C PHE A 286 -10.71 -3.50 7.63
N TYR A 287 -10.71 -4.23 6.51
CA TYR A 287 -11.04 -5.66 6.49
C TYR A 287 -10.10 -6.47 7.39
N ALA A 288 -8.78 -6.25 7.26
CA ALA A 288 -7.78 -6.94 8.08
C ALA A 288 -8.01 -6.68 9.58
N GLY A 289 -8.16 -5.41 9.97
CA GLY A 289 -8.41 -5.04 11.36
C GLY A 289 -9.70 -5.64 11.92
N TYR A 290 -10.78 -5.61 11.14
CA TYR A 290 -12.06 -6.16 11.61
C TYR A 290 -12.09 -7.69 11.70
N ARG A 291 -11.40 -8.38 10.78
CA ARG A 291 -11.42 -9.85 10.67
C ARG A 291 -10.30 -10.54 11.44
N CYS A 292 -9.33 -9.80 11.93
CA CYS A 292 -8.27 -10.32 12.81
C CYS A 292 -8.88 -10.79 14.15
N SER A 293 -8.23 -11.76 14.82
CA SER A 293 -8.71 -12.30 16.07
C SER A 293 -8.63 -11.26 17.21
N LYS A 294 -9.57 -11.34 18.14
CA LYS A 294 -9.59 -10.47 19.34
C LYS A 294 -8.37 -10.69 20.21
N GLU A 295 -7.88 -11.92 20.26
CA GLU A 295 -6.69 -12.33 21.00
C GLU A 295 -5.44 -11.65 20.43
N SER A 296 -5.29 -11.61 19.09
CA SER A 296 -4.21 -10.89 18.43
C SER A 296 -4.26 -9.39 18.75
N HIS A 297 -5.45 -8.77 18.71
CA HIS A 297 -5.61 -7.37 19.09
C HIS A 297 -5.26 -7.11 20.56
N ALA A 298 -5.73 -7.97 21.48
CA ALA A 298 -5.42 -7.85 22.91
C ALA A 298 -3.90 -7.94 23.17
N LYS A 299 -3.21 -8.87 22.51
CA LYS A 299 -1.75 -8.99 22.57
C LYS A 299 -1.06 -7.72 22.07
N GLN A 300 -1.57 -7.10 20.99
CA GLN A 300 -0.98 -5.87 20.47
C GLN A 300 -1.21 -4.66 21.38
N LEU A 301 -2.38 -4.56 22.02
CA LEU A 301 -2.67 -3.49 22.98
C LEU A 301 -1.67 -3.49 24.14
N SER A 302 -1.28 -4.67 24.62
CA SER A 302 -0.26 -4.80 25.69
C SER A 302 1.15 -4.42 25.23
N GLN A 303 1.42 -4.36 23.92
CA GLN A 303 2.72 -4.04 23.32
C GLN A 303 2.77 -2.62 22.72
N GLY A 304 1.83 -1.75 23.02
CA GLY A 304 1.79 -0.37 22.53
C GLY A 304 0.84 -0.13 21.34
N GLY A 305 0.15 -1.16 20.88
CA GLY A 305 -0.86 -1.08 19.82
C GLY A 305 -0.27 -1.04 18.41
N GLU A 306 -1.01 -1.63 17.47
CA GLU A 306 -0.73 -1.60 16.03
C GLU A 306 -1.82 -0.82 15.29
N LEU A 307 -1.53 -0.33 14.07
CA LEU A 307 -2.51 0.42 13.29
C LEU A 307 -3.78 -0.38 13.02
N THR A 308 -3.66 -1.68 12.72
CA THR A 308 -4.80 -2.61 12.57
C THR A 308 -5.67 -2.68 13.82
N THR A 309 -5.06 -2.65 15.02
CA THR A 309 -5.79 -2.64 16.29
C THR A 309 -6.56 -1.35 16.51
N ILE A 310 -5.98 -0.20 16.13
CA ILE A 310 -6.67 1.10 16.19
C ILE A 310 -7.86 1.09 15.21
N VAL A 311 -7.66 0.57 14.01
CA VAL A 311 -8.72 0.45 12.99
C VAL A 311 -9.83 -0.50 13.46
N TRP A 312 -9.49 -1.61 14.11
CA TRP A 312 -10.46 -2.51 14.75
C TRP A 312 -11.29 -1.80 15.80
N LEU A 313 -10.67 -1.08 16.74
CA LEU A 313 -11.40 -0.31 17.76
C LEU A 313 -12.35 0.71 17.10
N MET A 314 -11.90 1.38 16.06
CA MET A 314 -12.77 2.28 15.30
C MET A 314 -13.93 1.55 14.63
N ALA A 315 -13.69 0.39 14.04
CA ALA A 315 -14.71 -0.42 13.36
C ALA A 315 -15.78 -0.94 14.32
N GLU A 316 -15.40 -1.35 15.53
CA GLU A 316 -16.33 -1.79 16.56
C GLU A 316 -17.21 -0.64 17.06
N HIS A 317 -16.64 0.56 17.22
CA HIS A 317 -17.36 1.71 17.76
C HIS A 317 -18.13 2.52 16.71
N VAL A 318 -17.84 2.34 15.41
CA VAL A 318 -18.51 3.09 14.33
C VAL A 318 -20.02 2.89 14.35
N GLY A 319 -20.50 1.69 14.62
CA GLY A 319 -21.94 1.44 14.78
C GLY A 319 -22.58 2.34 15.84
N LEU A 320 -21.93 2.48 17.00
CA LEU A 320 -22.38 3.33 18.10
C LEU A 320 -22.31 4.83 17.74
N PHE A 321 -21.23 5.29 17.06
CA PHE A 321 -21.08 6.67 16.63
C PHE A 321 -22.09 7.09 15.56
N LEU A 322 -22.46 6.18 14.67
CA LEU A 322 -23.42 6.46 13.60
C LEU A 322 -24.86 6.47 14.12
N VAL A 323 -25.18 5.67 15.15
CA VAL A 323 -26.53 5.59 15.75
C VAL A 323 -26.79 6.76 16.70
N ASN A 324 -25.79 7.18 17.49
CA ASN A 324 -25.99 8.16 18.57
C ASN A 324 -25.93 9.64 18.16
N LYS A 325 -25.56 9.98 16.93
CA LYS A 325 -25.48 11.39 16.50
C LYS A 325 -26.51 11.73 15.43
N THR A 326 -27.68 12.11 15.87
CA THR A 326 -28.78 12.69 15.04
C THR A 326 -28.61 14.17 14.70
N SER A 327 -27.50 14.84 15.04
CA SER A 327 -27.34 16.29 14.85
C SER A 327 -26.36 16.65 13.72
N LYS A 328 -26.78 17.59 12.85
CA LYS A 328 -26.07 18.14 11.68
C LYS A 328 -24.73 18.84 11.98
N GLY A 329 -24.41 19.09 13.26
CA GLY A 329 -23.22 19.82 13.67
C GLY A 329 -22.01 18.97 14.09
N ALA A 330 -22.17 17.67 14.18
CA ALA A 330 -21.18 16.82 14.87
C ALA A 330 -19.86 16.58 14.10
N GLU A 331 -19.86 16.74 12.79
CA GLU A 331 -18.64 16.55 11.96
C GLU A 331 -17.76 17.82 12.01
N GLU A 332 -18.37 18.98 11.89
CA GLU A 332 -17.68 20.27 12.06
C GLU A 332 -17.22 20.45 13.51
N ASP A 333 -18.03 20.08 14.49
CA ASP A 333 -17.67 20.15 15.91
C ASP A 333 -16.52 19.23 16.30
N TYR A 334 -16.48 17.99 15.79
CA TYR A 334 -15.37 17.07 16.04
C TYR A 334 -14.04 17.63 15.52
N TRP A 335 -14.01 18.12 14.28
CA TRP A 335 -12.80 18.68 13.68
C TRP A 335 -12.43 20.03 14.25
N ASN A 336 -13.42 20.88 14.56
CA ASN A 336 -13.22 22.19 15.18
C ASN A 336 -12.75 22.07 16.64
N THR A 337 -13.29 21.13 17.41
CA THR A 337 -12.87 20.85 18.79
C THR A 337 -11.44 20.33 18.82
N ARG A 338 -11.05 19.50 17.84
CA ARG A 338 -9.69 18.99 17.73
C ARG A 338 -8.70 20.08 17.29
N LYS A 339 -9.07 20.93 16.32
CA LYS A 339 -8.27 22.12 15.97
C LYS A 339 -8.01 23.01 17.18
N ARG A 340 -9.03 23.28 17.99
CA ARG A 340 -8.91 24.11 19.20
C ARG A 340 -8.03 23.49 20.29
N ARG A 341 -7.96 22.16 20.42
CA ARG A 341 -7.06 21.48 21.38
C ARG A 341 -5.59 21.60 20.96
N TYR A 342 -5.29 21.49 19.68
CA TYR A 342 -3.91 21.59 19.18
C TYR A 342 -3.40 23.03 19.10
N SER A 343 -4.29 24.03 18.94
CA SER A 343 -3.89 25.45 18.98
C SER A 343 -3.73 26.02 20.40
N ARG A 344 -4.05 25.26 21.44
CA ARG A 344 -3.90 25.64 22.85
C ARG A 344 -2.74 25.00 23.59
N GLN A 345 -1.83 24.29 22.92
CA GLN A 345 -0.57 23.92 23.56
C GLN A 345 0.32 25.16 23.64
N PRO A 346 0.62 25.66 24.84
CA PRO A 346 1.55 26.78 24.98
C PRO A 346 2.92 26.32 24.51
N ALA A 347 3.58 27.16 23.72
CA ALA A 347 4.99 27.01 23.44
C ALA A 347 5.72 26.90 24.81
N SER A 348 6.31 25.75 25.09
CA SER A 348 7.15 25.56 26.25
C SER A 348 8.30 26.55 26.16
N GLN A 349 8.32 27.51 27.08
CA GLN A 349 9.41 28.42 27.28
C GLN A 349 10.70 27.62 27.52
N ASN A 350 11.66 27.77 26.64
CA ASN A 350 13.05 27.46 26.95
C ASN A 350 13.56 28.49 28.00
N VAL A 351 13.96 27.99 29.16
CA VAL A 351 14.95 28.58 30.05
C VAL A 351 16.01 27.53 30.30
#